data_05d53b55e169966fdc99d0f3c50eae59
#
_entry.id   05d53b55e169966fdc99d0f3c50eae59
#
_cell.length_a   1.000
_cell.length_b   1.000
_cell.length_c   1.000
_cell.angle_alpha   90.00
_cell.angle_beta   90.00
_cell.angle_gamma   90.00
#
_symmetry.space_group_name_H-M   'P 1'
#
loop_
_entity.id
_entity.type
_entity.pdbx_description
1 polymer ?
#
loop_
_entity_poly.entity_id
_entity_poly.type
_entity_poly.pdbx_seq_one_letter_code
_entity_poly.pdbx_strand_id
1 'polypeptide(L)'
;MSPAIILCTLNAKYIHASLGLRYLLANMRQHGGVGLRERTVLREFTIARPVPEIVSVLLADLGDPVDGAPQIIGFGVYIWNVVQTTEVVRQLKQARPTLKIIL
;
A
#
# COMPACT_ATOMS: atom_id res chain seq x y z
N MET A 1 -7.01 14.90 -4.46
CA MET A 1 -7.62 14.15 -3.34
C MET A 1 -6.70 13.00 -2.97
N SER A 2 -6.43 12.84 -1.69
CA SER A 2 -5.60 11.72 -1.22
C SER A 2 -6.32 10.40 -1.42
N PRO A 3 -5.62 9.32 -1.78
CA PRO A 3 -6.26 8.02 -1.92
C PRO A 3 -6.78 7.49 -0.59
N ALA A 4 -7.88 6.76 -0.63
CA ALA A 4 -8.42 6.07 0.54
C ALA A 4 -7.70 4.74 0.77
N ILE A 5 -7.24 4.11 -0.31
CA ILE A 5 -6.62 2.80 -0.30
C ILE A 5 -5.35 2.84 -1.13
N ILE A 6 -4.27 2.33 -0.56
CA ILE A 6 -3.04 2.05 -1.30
C ILE A 6 -2.83 0.54 -1.33
N LEU A 7 -2.70 -0.02 -2.52
CA LEU A 7 -2.26 -1.40 -2.70
C LEU A 7 -0.76 -1.37 -2.94
N CYS A 8 0.00 -2.02 -2.09
CA CYS A 8 1.45 -1.92 -2.08
C CYS A 8 2.12 -3.29 -2.08
N THR A 9 3.22 -3.40 -2.82
CA THR A 9 4.07 -4.57 -2.73
C THR A 9 5.55 -4.19 -2.92
N LEU A 10 6.42 -4.98 -2.30
CA LEU A 10 7.86 -4.87 -2.47
C LEU A 10 8.30 -6.00 -3.39
N ASN A 11 8.62 -5.67 -4.63
CA ASN A 11 8.98 -6.63 -5.64
C ASN A 11 10.46 -7.03 -5.52
N ALA A 12 10.78 -8.21 -6.03
CA ALA A 12 12.16 -8.65 -6.14
C ALA A 12 12.96 -7.68 -7.05
N LYS A 13 14.28 -7.75 -6.93
CA LYS A 13 15.20 -6.82 -7.61
C LYS A 13 14.98 -6.73 -9.12
N TYR A 14 14.70 -7.87 -9.77
CA TYR A 14 14.35 -7.89 -11.19
C TYR A 14 12.82 -7.97 -11.28
N ILE A 15 12.24 -6.87 -11.65
CA ILE A 15 10.84 -6.60 -11.41
C ILE A 15 9.92 -7.50 -12.21
N HIS A 16 9.08 -8.21 -11.47
CA HIS A 16 7.84 -8.73 -12.01
C HIS A 16 6.72 -7.97 -11.31
N ALA A 17 5.85 -7.36 -12.09
CA ALA A 17 4.68 -6.67 -11.56
C ALA A 17 3.86 -7.63 -10.70
N SER A 18 3.29 -7.12 -9.60
CA SER A 18 2.40 -7.92 -8.78
C SER A 18 1.08 -8.13 -9.51
N LEU A 19 0.93 -9.29 -10.13
CA LEU A 19 -0.30 -9.62 -10.86
C LEU A 19 -1.51 -9.68 -9.93
N GLY A 20 -1.33 -10.19 -8.71
CA GLY A 20 -2.42 -10.26 -7.72
C GLY A 20 -2.99 -8.91 -7.36
N LEU A 21 -2.11 -7.93 -7.08
CA LEU A 21 -2.56 -6.57 -6.75
C LEU A 21 -3.15 -5.86 -7.97
N ARG A 22 -2.58 -6.07 -9.15
CA ARG A 22 -3.11 -5.48 -10.38
C ARG A 22 -4.49 -6.04 -10.72
N TYR A 23 -4.68 -7.33 -10.51
CA TYR A 23 -5.96 -7.97 -10.69
C TYR A 23 -6.99 -7.43 -9.70
N LEU A 24 -6.61 -7.29 -8.43
CA LEU A 24 -7.48 -6.71 -7.42
C LEU A 24 -7.87 -5.28 -7.79
N LEU A 25 -6.91 -4.46 -8.20
CA LEU A 25 -7.16 -3.09 -8.63
C LEU A 25 -8.14 -3.03 -9.79
N ALA A 26 -7.96 -3.90 -10.79
CA ALA A 26 -8.84 -3.94 -11.97
C ALA A 26 -10.28 -4.31 -11.59
N ASN A 27 -10.48 -5.09 -10.53
CA ASN A 27 -11.80 -5.51 -10.08
C ASN A 27 -12.46 -4.58 -9.07
N MET A 28 -11.74 -3.57 -8.57
CA MET A 28 -12.29 -2.61 -7.59
C MET A 28 -13.51 -1.88 -8.12
N ARG A 29 -13.48 -1.51 -9.39
CA ARG A 29 -14.57 -0.81 -10.03
C ARG A 29 -15.86 -1.63 -10.06
N GLN A 30 -15.71 -2.93 -10.33
CA GLN A 30 -16.86 -3.86 -10.43
C GLN A 30 -17.49 -4.13 -9.07
N HIS A 31 -16.67 -4.23 -8.02
CA HIS A 31 -17.11 -4.65 -6.69
C HIS A 31 -17.27 -3.50 -5.70
N GLY A 32 -16.60 -2.39 -5.92
CA GLY A 32 -16.64 -1.24 -5.02
C GLY A 32 -17.09 0.06 -5.68
N GLY A 33 -17.40 0.02 -6.99
CA GLY A 33 -17.83 1.19 -7.74
C GLY A 33 -16.68 2.05 -8.25
N VAL A 34 -17.02 3.01 -9.11
CA VAL A 34 -16.05 3.92 -9.73
C VAL A 34 -15.34 4.78 -8.68
N GLY A 35 -16.08 5.27 -7.69
CA GLY A 35 -15.50 6.11 -6.63
C GLY A 35 -14.40 5.39 -5.86
N LEU A 36 -14.60 4.12 -5.51
CA LEU A 36 -13.58 3.34 -4.81
C LEU A 36 -12.37 3.14 -5.71
N ARG A 37 -12.56 2.82 -6.97
CA ARG A 37 -11.46 2.63 -7.93
C ARG A 37 -10.62 3.89 -8.07
N GLU A 38 -11.25 5.05 -8.17
CA GLU A 38 -10.56 6.34 -8.31
C GLU A 38 -9.77 6.72 -7.05
N ARG A 39 -10.17 6.22 -5.89
CA ARG A 39 -9.52 6.49 -4.61
C ARG A 39 -8.52 5.41 -4.21
N THR A 40 -8.25 4.46 -5.10
CA THR A 40 -7.30 3.37 -4.87
C THR A 40 -6.11 3.54 -5.79
N VAL A 41 -4.91 3.49 -5.24
CA VAL A 41 -3.67 3.54 -6.02
C VAL A 41 -2.83 2.31 -5.75
N LEU A 42 -2.02 1.96 -6.75
CA LEU A 42 -1.05 0.87 -6.65
C LEU A 42 0.35 1.47 -6.51
N ARG A 43 1.11 1.00 -5.53
CA ARG A 43 2.51 1.38 -5.35
C ARG A 43 3.37 0.12 -5.30
N GLU A 44 4.37 0.07 -6.17
CA GLU A 44 5.31 -1.03 -6.21
C GLU A 44 6.72 -0.49 -5.97
N PHE A 45 7.42 -1.12 -5.05
CA PHE A 45 8.81 -0.80 -4.73
C PHE A 45 9.65 -2.05 -4.93
N THR A 46 10.96 -1.88 -5.08
CA THR A 46 11.86 -3.03 -5.02
C THR A 46 12.28 -3.27 -3.58
N ILE A 47 12.63 -4.52 -3.26
CA ILE A 47 13.14 -4.85 -1.92
C ILE A 47 14.49 -4.19 -1.62
N ALA A 48 15.18 -3.67 -2.66
CA ALA A 48 16.42 -2.93 -2.49
C ALA A 48 16.19 -1.51 -1.95
N ARG A 49 14.96 -1.01 -2.03
CA ARG A 49 14.65 0.34 -1.57
C ARG A 49 14.67 0.39 -0.04
N PRO A 50 15.36 1.37 0.58
CA PRO A 50 15.39 1.46 2.04
C PRO A 50 13.99 1.61 2.64
N VAL A 51 13.73 0.88 3.72
CA VAL A 51 12.42 0.89 4.39
C VAL A 51 11.97 2.31 4.78
N PRO A 52 12.82 3.18 5.36
CA PRO A 52 12.38 4.55 5.70
C PRO A 52 11.91 5.35 4.50
N GLU A 53 12.51 5.15 3.33
CA GLU A 53 12.06 5.83 2.10
C GLU A 53 10.69 5.35 1.67
N ILE A 54 10.46 4.03 1.72
CA ILE A 54 9.15 3.46 1.39
C ILE A 54 8.08 4.02 2.32
N VAL A 55 8.36 4.06 3.62
CA VAL A 55 7.43 4.61 4.62
C VAL A 55 7.12 6.08 4.31
N SER A 56 8.16 6.88 4.01
CA SER A 56 7.98 8.31 3.68
C SER A 56 7.09 8.50 2.46
N VAL A 57 7.30 7.71 1.42
CA VAL A 57 6.48 7.80 0.19
C VAL A 57 5.03 7.43 0.48
N LEU A 58 4.80 6.36 1.23
CA LEU A 58 3.44 5.91 1.56
C LEU A 58 2.70 6.94 2.43
N LEU A 59 3.38 7.51 3.42
CA LEU A 59 2.77 8.54 4.26
C LEU A 59 2.46 9.81 3.48
N ALA A 60 3.35 10.20 2.56
CA ALA A 60 3.11 11.35 1.69
C ALA A 60 1.92 11.11 0.75
N ASP A 61 1.80 9.90 0.21
CA ASP A 61 0.68 9.54 -0.66
C ASP A 61 -0.65 9.57 0.10
N LEU A 62 -0.67 9.09 1.35
CA LEU A 62 -1.89 9.10 2.16
C LEU A 62 -2.34 10.51 2.53
N GLY A 63 -1.38 11.42 2.70
CA GLY A 63 -1.68 12.75 3.21
C GLY A 63 -2.09 12.73 4.68
N ASP A 64 -2.59 13.86 5.16
CA ASP A 64 -2.99 13.99 6.56
C ASP A 64 -4.27 13.18 6.84
N PRO A 65 -4.37 12.55 8.02
CA PRO A 65 -5.60 11.86 8.39
C PRO A 65 -6.75 12.86 8.54
N VAL A 66 -7.92 12.45 8.04
CA VAL A 66 -9.15 13.22 8.16
C VAL A 66 -10.11 12.42 9.01
N ASP A 67 -10.73 13.08 10.00
CA ASP A 67 -11.67 12.44 10.89
C ASP A 67 -12.83 11.80 10.12
N GLY A 68 -13.11 10.54 10.42
CA GLY A 68 -14.18 9.80 9.78
C GLY A 68 -13.83 9.23 8.40
N ALA A 69 -12.64 9.52 7.87
CA ALA A 69 -12.18 8.99 6.59
C ALA A 69 -11.09 7.95 6.83
N PRO A 70 -11.36 6.66 6.65
CA PRO A 70 -10.36 5.63 6.88
C PRO A 70 -9.26 5.68 5.84
N GLN A 71 -8.03 5.41 6.28
CA GLN A 71 -6.88 5.20 5.40
C GLN A 71 -6.47 3.75 5.52
N ILE A 72 -6.29 3.10 4.37
CA ILE A 72 -6.04 1.66 4.31
C ILE A 72 -4.86 1.40 3.38
N ILE A 73 -3.92 0.56 3.82
CA ILE A 73 -2.88 0.03 2.95
C ILE A 73 -2.99 -1.49 2.94
N GLY A 74 -3.13 -2.07 1.76
CA GLY A 74 -3.08 -3.51 1.57
C GLY A 74 -1.74 -3.90 0.98
N PHE A 75 -1.05 -4.85 1.60
CA PHE A 75 0.26 -5.32 1.14
C PHE A 75 0.16 -6.71 0.51
N GLY A 76 0.82 -6.87 -0.63
CA GLY A 76 1.12 -8.19 -1.17
C GLY A 76 2.36 -8.74 -0.49
N VAL A 77 2.20 -9.83 0.27
CA VAL A 77 3.30 -10.42 1.04
C VAL A 77 3.75 -11.72 0.39
N TYR A 78 5.04 -11.83 0.16
CA TYR A 78 5.67 -12.99 -0.45
C TYR A 78 6.90 -13.40 0.36
N ILE A 79 7.40 -14.59 0.12
CA ILE A 79 8.58 -15.11 0.81
C ILE A 79 9.75 -14.12 0.73
N TRP A 80 9.96 -13.50 -0.44
CA TRP A 80 11.10 -12.61 -0.66
C TRP A 80 10.95 -11.23 -0.03
N ASN A 81 9.75 -10.87 0.42
CA ASN A 81 9.53 -9.51 0.94
C ASN A 81 8.97 -9.47 2.36
N VAL A 82 8.75 -10.63 2.99
CA VAL A 82 8.05 -10.67 4.29
C VAL A 82 8.79 -9.89 5.38
N VAL A 83 10.12 -9.94 5.39
CA VAL A 83 10.93 -9.23 6.40
C VAL A 83 10.82 -7.71 6.21
N GLN A 84 11.04 -7.25 4.99
CA GLN A 84 10.96 -5.82 4.68
C GLN A 84 9.54 -5.29 4.86
N THR A 85 8.54 -6.04 4.41
CA THR A 85 7.14 -5.64 4.57
C THR A 85 6.77 -5.54 6.04
N THR A 86 7.21 -6.47 6.88
CA THR A 86 6.97 -6.42 8.32
C THR A 86 7.55 -5.14 8.93
N GLU A 87 8.76 -4.76 8.54
CA GLU A 87 9.38 -3.53 9.05
C GLU A 87 8.67 -2.28 8.56
N VAL A 88 8.23 -2.27 7.29
CA VAL A 88 7.41 -1.17 6.75
C VAL A 88 6.13 -1.01 7.56
N VAL A 89 5.44 -2.11 7.83
CA VAL A 89 4.19 -2.11 8.62
C VAL A 89 4.47 -1.55 10.02
N ARG A 90 5.54 -2.02 10.67
CA ARG A 90 5.90 -1.57 12.01
C ARG A 90 6.09 -0.05 12.04
N GLN A 91 6.87 0.50 11.11
CA GLN A 91 7.13 1.93 11.05
C GLN A 91 5.89 2.74 10.70
N LEU A 92 5.06 2.25 9.79
CA LEU A 92 3.80 2.91 9.45
C LEU A 92 2.88 3.00 10.65
N LYS A 93 2.74 1.92 11.42
CA LYS A 93 1.88 1.90 12.60
C LYS A 93 2.42 2.77 13.73
N GLN A 94 3.73 2.92 13.83
CA GLN A 94 4.33 3.86 14.79
C GLN A 94 4.03 5.31 14.41
N ALA A 95 4.14 5.63 13.13
CA ALA A 95 3.89 6.99 12.64
C ALA A 95 2.40 7.34 12.61
N ARG A 96 1.55 6.35 12.35
CA ARG A 96 0.11 6.57 12.19
C ARG A 96 -0.68 5.38 12.76
N PRO A 97 -0.91 5.37 14.09
CA PRO A 97 -1.55 4.22 14.75
C PRO A 97 -2.96 3.89 14.27
N THR A 98 -3.67 4.87 13.71
CA THR A 98 -5.05 4.67 13.22
C THR A 98 -5.11 4.08 11.82
N LEU A 99 -3.97 4.00 11.12
CA LEU A 99 -3.90 3.43 9.79
C LEU A 99 -4.29 1.95 9.82
N LYS A 100 -5.18 1.57 8.91
CA LYS A 100 -5.57 0.16 8.76
C LYS A 100 -4.67 -0.52 7.74
N ILE A 101 -4.13 -1.68 8.13
CA ILE A 101 -3.23 -2.45 7.29
C ILE A 101 -3.80 -3.83 7.08
N ILE A 102 -3.84 -4.25 5.83
CA ILE A 102 -4.31 -5.57 5.41
C ILE A 102 -3.14 -6.28 4.74
N LEU A 103 -2.92 -7.52 5.13
CA LEU A 103 -1.87 -8.37 4.57
C LEU A 103 -2.46 -9.48 3.72
#